data_12f8f1192ebba9bd2e640cddb168a695
#
_entry.id   12f8f1192ebba9bd2e640cddb168a695
#
_cell.length_a   1.000
_cell.length_b   1.000
_cell.length_c   1.000
_cell.angle_alpha   90.00
_cell.angle_beta   90.00
_cell.angle_gamma   90.00
#
_symmetry.space_group_name_H-M   'P 1'
#
loop_
_entity.id
_entity.type
_entity.pdbx_description
1 polymer ?
#
loop_
_entity_poly.entity_id
_entity_poly.type
_entity_poly.pdbx_seq_one_letter_code
_entity_poly.pdbx_strand_id
1 'polypeptide(L)'
;MNLSKMKIAICGKLCSGKSYLAKHLSLKYNAKIYSFGSNVKKYCKEIFNMKYKDRKLLQDFAQKMREIDSDVWVNKLLNEISEDNSSNIIVDDLRFPNEEVKLREGGFVIIRLIVDNTLQIERNKKTYPDSYKEHIERLDDISESYIDSLDIENTVYIDKTNELKILDLVVNCVDNNVYK
;
A
#
# COMPACT_ATOMS: atom_id res chain seq x y z
N MET A 1 26.36 -11.25 -12.37
CA MET A 1 24.92 -11.10 -12.71
C MET A 1 24.37 -10.00 -11.84
N ASN A 2 24.02 -8.84 -12.44
CA ASN A 2 23.27 -7.80 -11.73
C ASN A 2 21.87 -8.35 -11.50
N LEU A 3 21.60 -8.88 -10.31
CA LEU A 3 20.23 -9.19 -9.90
C LEU A 3 19.45 -7.88 -9.94
N SER A 4 18.50 -7.78 -10.84
CA SER A 4 17.63 -6.61 -10.93
C SER A 4 16.99 -6.39 -9.55
N LYS A 5 17.08 -5.15 -9.05
CA LYS A 5 16.47 -4.77 -7.77
C LYS A 5 14.97 -5.04 -7.83
N MET A 6 14.45 -5.86 -6.90
CA MET A 6 13.02 -6.09 -6.79
C MET A 6 12.31 -4.82 -6.28
N LYS A 7 11.37 -4.30 -7.06
CA LYS A 7 10.54 -3.16 -6.65
C LYS A 7 9.07 -3.55 -6.80
N ILE A 8 8.35 -3.58 -5.69
CA ILE A 8 6.93 -3.97 -5.63
C ILE A 8 6.13 -2.87 -4.98
N ALA A 9 4.97 -2.54 -5.54
CA ALA A 9 3.96 -1.72 -4.90
C ALA A 9 2.67 -2.52 -4.71
N ILE A 10 2.08 -2.43 -3.53
CA ILE A 10 0.87 -3.18 -3.17
C ILE A 10 -0.27 -2.19 -2.97
N CYS A 11 -1.38 -2.40 -3.67
CA CYS A 11 -2.63 -1.69 -3.44
C CYS A 11 -3.76 -2.64 -3.06
N GLY A 12 -4.84 -2.07 -2.56
CA GLY A 12 -6.02 -2.81 -2.11
C GLY A 12 -6.75 -2.05 -1.02
N LYS A 13 -8.03 -2.30 -0.87
CA LYS A 13 -8.86 -1.63 0.14
C LYS A 13 -8.46 -1.96 1.58
N LEU A 14 -9.07 -1.25 2.52
CA LEU A 14 -8.87 -1.50 3.94
C LEU A 14 -9.14 -2.99 4.27
N CYS A 15 -8.32 -3.57 5.16
CA CYS A 15 -8.39 -4.99 5.53
C CYS A 15 -8.16 -6.01 4.40
N SER A 16 -7.62 -5.59 3.25
CA SER A 16 -7.26 -6.53 2.17
C SER A 16 -6.02 -7.40 2.46
N GLY A 17 -5.25 -7.08 3.50
CA GLY A 17 -4.07 -7.87 3.88
C GLY A 17 -2.73 -7.31 3.36
N LYS A 18 -2.70 -6.09 2.80
CA LYS A 18 -1.47 -5.45 2.27
C LYS A 18 -0.28 -5.51 3.21
N SER A 19 -0.46 -5.04 4.44
CA SER A 19 0.65 -4.97 5.41
C SER A 19 1.10 -6.37 5.87
N TYR A 20 0.18 -7.34 5.95
CA TYR A 20 0.54 -8.74 6.19
C TYR A 20 1.41 -9.28 5.06
N LEU A 21 0.97 -9.07 3.82
CA LEU A 21 1.70 -9.48 2.63
C LEU A 21 3.07 -8.81 2.53
N ALA A 22 3.12 -7.47 2.69
CA ALA A 22 4.35 -6.69 2.65
C ALA A 22 5.39 -7.21 3.65
N LYS A 23 4.96 -7.53 4.88
CA LYS A 23 5.84 -8.11 5.91
C LYS A 23 6.42 -9.46 5.49
N HIS A 24 5.62 -10.36 4.92
CA HIS A 24 6.09 -11.68 4.50
C HIS A 24 7.03 -11.59 3.29
N LEU A 25 6.70 -10.76 2.29
CA LEU A 25 7.59 -10.51 1.17
C LEU A 25 8.90 -9.83 1.61
N SER A 26 8.84 -8.91 2.56
CA SER A 26 10.02 -8.27 3.14
C SER A 26 10.97 -9.30 3.77
N LEU A 27 10.45 -10.24 4.53
CA LEU A 27 11.24 -11.33 5.12
C LEU A 27 11.80 -12.27 4.07
N LYS A 28 10.99 -12.68 3.08
CA LYS A 28 11.39 -13.62 2.03
C LYS A 28 12.47 -13.04 1.12
N TYR A 29 12.35 -11.80 0.71
CA TYR A 29 13.24 -11.17 -0.26
C TYR A 29 14.24 -10.19 0.34
N ASN A 30 14.34 -10.12 1.67
CA ASN A 30 15.14 -9.12 2.39
C ASN A 30 14.88 -7.69 1.86
N ALA A 31 13.59 -7.33 1.75
CA ALA A 31 13.13 -6.07 1.17
C ALA A 31 12.78 -5.05 2.25
N LYS A 32 13.09 -3.77 2.02
CA LYS A 32 12.67 -2.68 2.86
C LYS A 32 11.27 -2.21 2.50
N ILE A 33 10.43 -1.99 3.51
CA ILE A 33 9.05 -1.53 3.33
C ILE A 33 9.01 -0.01 3.47
N TYR A 34 8.36 0.65 2.51
CA TYR A 34 8.05 2.08 2.48
C TYR A 34 6.54 2.29 2.43
N SER A 35 6.06 3.42 2.95
CA SER A 35 4.66 3.81 2.82
C SER A 35 4.49 5.34 2.74
N PHE A 36 3.55 5.80 1.94
CA PHE A 36 3.17 7.21 1.85
C PHE A 36 2.67 7.73 3.20
N GLY A 37 1.85 6.92 3.88
CA GLY A 37 1.29 7.25 5.19
C GLY A 37 2.33 7.40 6.28
N SER A 38 3.53 6.81 6.17
CA SER A 38 4.61 7.01 7.14
C SER A 38 5.19 8.42 7.04
N ASN A 39 5.34 8.95 5.82
CA ASN A 39 5.78 10.32 5.59
C ASN A 39 4.78 11.35 6.11
N VAL A 40 3.48 11.16 5.81
CA VAL A 40 2.41 12.01 6.36
C VAL A 40 2.46 12.04 7.88
N LYS A 41 2.56 10.87 8.54
CA LYS A 41 2.65 10.78 10.01
C LYS A 41 3.89 11.47 10.56
N LYS A 42 5.05 11.31 9.91
CA LYS A 42 6.31 11.94 10.30
C LYS A 42 6.14 13.46 10.35
N TYR A 43 5.69 14.06 9.26
CA TYR A 43 5.50 15.51 9.19
C TYR A 43 4.39 16.03 10.10
N CYS A 44 3.29 15.29 10.27
CA CYS A 44 2.28 15.69 11.27
C CYS A 44 2.82 15.69 12.70
N LYS A 45 3.69 14.74 13.04
CA LYS A 45 4.37 14.75 14.35
C LYS A 45 5.31 15.94 14.50
N GLU A 46 6.10 16.23 13.48
CA GLU A 46 7.09 17.30 13.50
C GLU A 46 6.44 18.69 13.51
N ILE A 47 5.42 18.92 12.67
CA ILE A 47 4.79 20.24 12.48
C ILE A 47 3.74 20.55 13.55
N PHE A 48 2.88 19.56 13.86
CA PHE A 48 1.73 19.74 14.75
C PHE A 48 1.92 19.12 16.14
N ASN A 49 3.12 18.58 16.44
CA ASN A 49 3.40 17.89 17.71
C ASN A 49 2.37 16.77 18.02
N MET A 50 1.95 16.04 16.97
CA MET A 50 0.94 14.99 17.07
C MET A 50 1.43 13.85 17.97
N LYS A 51 0.85 13.69 19.16
CA LYS A 51 1.25 12.67 20.16
C LYS A 51 0.61 11.30 19.91
N TYR A 52 -0.61 11.28 19.42
CA TYR A 52 -1.36 10.06 19.06
C TYR A 52 -1.88 10.16 17.64
N LYS A 53 -2.29 9.03 17.07
CA LYS A 53 -2.78 8.96 15.71
C LYS A 53 -4.11 9.72 15.58
N ASP A 54 -4.04 10.98 15.17
CA ASP A 54 -5.18 11.78 14.76
C ASP A 54 -5.44 11.56 13.26
N ARG A 55 -6.48 10.78 12.96
CA ARG A 55 -6.80 10.42 11.57
C ARG A 55 -7.26 11.63 10.75
N LYS A 56 -8.05 12.51 11.37
CA LYS A 56 -8.56 13.71 10.69
C LYS A 56 -7.41 14.63 10.30
N LEU A 57 -6.52 14.93 11.24
CA LEU A 57 -5.32 15.75 10.97
C LEU A 57 -4.47 15.14 9.85
N LEU A 58 -4.25 13.80 9.88
CA LEU A 58 -3.46 13.12 8.85
C LEU A 58 -4.10 13.23 7.47
N GLN A 59 -5.42 13.06 7.37
CA GLN A 59 -6.14 13.15 6.10
C GLN A 59 -6.15 14.60 5.57
N ASP A 60 -6.50 15.56 6.43
CA ASP A 60 -6.56 16.99 6.06
C ASP A 60 -5.18 17.48 5.62
N PHE A 61 -4.12 17.18 6.37
CA PHE A 61 -2.76 17.55 6.02
C PHE A 61 -2.31 16.92 4.70
N ALA A 62 -2.51 15.61 4.55
CA ALA A 62 -2.14 14.93 3.31
C ALA A 62 -2.88 15.51 2.09
N GLN A 63 -4.16 15.84 2.24
CA GLN A 63 -4.97 16.41 1.17
C GLN A 63 -4.54 17.84 0.83
N LYS A 64 -4.31 18.69 1.85
CA LYS A 64 -3.84 20.08 1.62
C LYS A 64 -2.49 20.13 0.91
N MET A 65 -1.59 19.22 1.24
CA MET A 65 -0.31 19.11 0.54
C MET A 65 -0.49 18.68 -0.92
N ARG A 66 -1.44 17.78 -1.24
CA ARG A 66 -1.78 17.40 -2.62
C ARG A 66 -2.46 18.53 -3.41
N GLU A 67 -3.15 19.43 -2.74
CA GLU A 67 -3.73 20.65 -3.38
C GLU A 67 -2.64 21.62 -3.85
N ILE A 68 -1.48 21.64 -3.15
CA ILE A 68 -0.31 22.45 -3.53
C ILE A 68 0.47 21.74 -4.66
N ASP A 69 0.75 20.46 -4.50
CA ASP A 69 1.42 19.60 -5.47
C ASP A 69 0.84 18.18 -5.38
N SER A 70 0.15 17.76 -6.42
CA SER A 70 -0.47 16.42 -6.46
C SER A 70 0.52 15.29 -6.27
N ASP A 71 1.77 15.47 -6.67
CA ASP A 71 2.83 14.49 -6.62
C ASP A 71 3.73 14.58 -5.37
N VAL A 72 3.43 15.49 -4.44
CA VAL A 72 4.27 15.76 -3.27
C VAL A 72 4.66 14.49 -2.50
N TRP A 73 3.72 13.58 -2.28
CA TRP A 73 3.97 12.38 -1.50
C TRP A 73 4.73 11.31 -2.27
N VAL A 74 4.43 11.14 -3.56
CA VAL A 74 5.16 10.17 -4.39
C VAL A 74 6.58 10.66 -4.67
N ASN A 75 6.79 11.95 -4.94
CA ASN A 75 8.11 12.52 -5.09
C ASN A 75 8.94 12.37 -3.80
N LYS A 76 8.32 12.64 -2.64
CA LYS A 76 8.99 12.46 -1.34
C LYS A 76 9.40 11.01 -1.11
N LEU A 77 8.51 10.05 -1.40
CA LEU A 77 8.79 8.63 -1.26
C LEU A 77 9.93 8.17 -2.20
N LEU A 78 9.86 8.55 -3.47
CA LEU A 78 10.86 8.18 -4.46
C LEU A 78 12.24 8.76 -4.14
N ASN A 79 12.31 9.99 -3.60
CA ASN A 79 13.54 10.59 -3.12
C ASN A 79 14.14 9.78 -1.96
N GLU A 80 13.33 9.38 -0.97
CA GLU A 80 13.80 8.52 0.13
C GLU A 80 14.32 7.17 -0.36
N ILE A 81 13.64 6.58 -1.34
CA ILE A 81 14.05 5.32 -1.96
C ILE A 81 15.38 5.50 -2.72
N SER A 82 15.58 6.63 -3.40
CA SER A 82 16.79 6.89 -4.16
C SER A 82 18.03 7.06 -3.27
N GLU A 83 17.85 7.57 -2.05
CA GLU A 83 18.90 7.74 -1.04
C GLU A 83 19.23 6.42 -0.32
N ASP A 84 18.38 5.41 -0.47
CA ASP A 84 18.51 4.12 0.21
C ASP A 84 19.25 3.11 -0.68
N ASN A 85 20.26 2.47 -0.09
CA ASN A 85 21.06 1.44 -0.76
C ASN A 85 20.41 0.04 -0.74
N SER A 86 19.17 -0.08 -0.22
CA SER A 86 18.44 -1.36 -0.21
C SER A 86 18.25 -1.89 -1.63
N SER A 87 18.52 -3.17 -1.80
CA SER A 87 18.40 -3.82 -3.11
C SER A 87 16.94 -4.10 -3.48
N ASN A 88 16.11 -4.48 -2.49
CA ASN A 88 14.72 -4.83 -2.70
C ASN A 88 13.79 -3.90 -1.93
N ILE A 89 12.71 -3.45 -2.57
CA ILE A 89 11.83 -2.39 -2.09
C ILE A 89 10.38 -2.81 -2.24
N ILE A 90 9.59 -2.55 -1.19
CA ILE A 90 8.14 -2.74 -1.17
C ILE A 90 7.48 -1.44 -0.75
N VAL A 91 6.48 -0.98 -1.50
CA VAL A 91 5.55 0.10 -1.10
C VAL A 91 4.20 -0.54 -0.78
N ASP A 92 3.69 -0.39 0.45
CA ASP A 92 2.56 -1.20 0.94
C ASP A 92 1.20 -0.47 1.00
N ASP A 93 1.14 0.80 0.57
CA ASP A 93 -0.06 1.62 0.70
C ASP A 93 -0.41 2.48 -0.53
N LEU A 94 -0.10 1.99 -1.74
CA LEU A 94 -0.50 2.63 -2.99
C LEU A 94 -2.02 2.81 -3.08
N ARG A 95 -2.48 4.03 -3.42
CA ARG A 95 -3.92 4.39 -3.46
C ARG A 95 -4.33 5.28 -4.63
N PHE A 96 -3.45 6.16 -5.11
CA PHE A 96 -3.82 7.20 -6.08
C PHE A 96 -3.25 6.92 -7.47
N PRO A 97 -3.97 7.33 -8.57
CA PRO A 97 -3.50 7.10 -9.93
C PRO A 97 -2.14 7.72 -10.25
N ASN A 98 -1.85 8.92 -9.74
CA ASN A 98 -0.54 9.56 -9.93
C ASN A 98 0.58 8.80 -9.23
N GLU A 99 0.32 8.22 -8.04
CA GLU A 99 1.27 7.35 -7.34
C GLU A 99 1.55 6.08 -8.18
N GLU A 100 0.51 5.49 -8.79
CA GLU A 100 0.62 4.32 -9.65
C GLU A 100 1.51 4.60 -10.87
N VAL A 101 1.24 5.69 -11.59
CA VAL A 101 2.02 6.09 -12.78
C VAL A 101 3.50 6.28 -12.41
N LYS A 102 3.78 7.06 -11.38
CA LYS A 102 5.16 7.35 -10.93
C LYS A 102 5.90 6.11 -10.44
N LEU A 103 5.22 5.21 -9.76
CA LEU A 103 5.84 3.96 -9.32
C LEU A 103 6.15 3.04 -10.51
N ARG A 104 5.27 2.95 -11.53
CA ARG A 104 5.55 2.22 -12.77
C ARG A 104 6.76 2.81 -13.50
N GLU A 105 6.83 4.13 -13.66
CA GLU A 105 8.00 4.82 -14.21
C GLU A 105 9.28 4.50 -13.44
N GLY A 106 9.16 4.35 -12.12
CA GLY A 106 10.24 3.93 -11.22
C GLY A 106 10.61 2.43 -11.30
N GLY A 107 9.95 1.66 -12.17
CA GLY A 107 10.20 0.22 -12.36
C GLY A 107 9.56 -0.68 -11.30
N PHE A 108 8.50 -0.24 -10.63
CA PHE A 108 7.76 -1.06 -9.69
C PHE A 108 6.75 -1.98 -10.40
N VAL A 109 6.73 -3.23 -10.00
CA VAL A 109 5.63 -4.16 -10.29
C VAL A 109 4.50 -3.88 -9.30
N ILE A 110 3.30 -3.59 -9.80
CA ILE A 110 2.16 -3.27 -8.96
C ILE A 110 1.27 -4.49 -8.79
N ILE A 111 0.88 -4.79 -7.56
CA ILE A 111 0.02 -5.91 -7.19
C ILE A 111 -1.21 -5.37 -6.48
N ARG A 112 -2.39 -5.70 -7.01
CA ARG A 112 -3.66 -5.35 -6.37
C ARG A 112 -4.26 -6.54 -5.64
N LEU A 113 -4.68 -6.32 -4.40
CA LEU A 113 -5.43 -7.28 -3.61
C LEU A 113 -6.91 -6.90 -3.60
N ILE A 114 -7.75 -7.79 -4.11
CA ILE A 114 -9.21 -7.71 -4.04
C ILE A 114 -9.69 -8.81 -3.12
N VAL A 115 -10.40 -8.45 -2.07
CA VAL A 115 -10.93 -9.38 -1.08
C VAL A 115 -12.45 -9.45 -1.20
N ASP A 116 -13.00 -10.65 -1.14
CA ASP A 116 -14.45 -10.84 -1.04
C ASP A 116 -15.05 -10.01 0.11
N ASN A 117 -16.18 -9.36 -0.13
CA ASN A 117 -16.79 -8.44 0.82
C ASN A 117 -17.08 -9.10 2.18
N THR A 118 -17.54 -10.34 2.18
CA THR A 118 -17.86 -11.07 3.42
C THR A 118 -16.58 -11.26 4.25
N LEU A 119 -15.52 -11.72 3.62
CA LEU A 119 -14.21 -11.91 4.25
C LEU A 119 -13.62 -10.58 4.71
N GLN A 120 -13.76 -9.53 3.93
CA GLN A 120 -13.29 -8.19 4.29
C GLN A 120 -13.98 -7.64 5.54
N ILE A 121 -15.31 -7.82 5.63
CA ILE A 121 -16.11 -7.43 6.80
C ILE A 121 -15.67 -8.25 8.03
N GLU A 122 -15.47 -9.56 7.89
CA GLU A 122 -15.01 -10.42 8.98
C GLU A 122 -13.64 -9.99 9.51
N ARG A 123 -12.69 -9.72 8.60
CA ARG A 123 -11.36 -9.20 8.94
C ARG A 123 -11.43 -7.84 9.64
N ASN A 124 -12.34 -6.98 9.18
CA ASN A 124 -12.55 -5.66 9.76
C ASN A 124 -13.05 -5.76 11.19
N LYS A 125 -14.08 -6.58 11.45
CA LYS A 125 -14.60 -6.86 12.79
C LYS A 125 -13.53 -7.42 13.73
N LYS A 126 -12.68 -8.32 13.24
CA LYS A 126 -11.59 -8.92 14.02
C LYS A 126 -10.49 -7.92 14.36
N THR A 127 -10.15 -7.04 13.42
CA THR A 127 -9.04 -6.09 13.56
C THR A 127 -9.43 -4.85 14.36
N TYR A 128 -10.70 -4.43 14.24
CA TYR A 128 -11.24 -3.21 14.84
C TYR A 128 -12.58 -3.47 15.54
N PRO A 129 -12.62 -4.30 16.60
CA PRO A 129 -13.89 -4.75 17.21
C PRO A 129 -14.77 -3.58 17.66
N ASP A 130 -14.17 -2.51 18.19
CA ASP A 130 -14.90 -1.36 18.74
C ASP A 130 -15.29 -0.31 17.68
N SER A 131 -14.64 -0.28 16.51
CA SER A 131 -14.82 0.74 15.48
C SER A 131 -15.05 0.19 14.07
N TYR A 132 -15.37 -1.10 13.93
CA TYR A 132 -15.50 -1.74 12.61
C TYR A 132 -16.57 -1.12 11.72
N LYS A 133 -17.68 -0.61 12.30
CA LYS A 133 -18.75 0.04 11.54
C LYS A 133 -18.24 1.29 10.81
N GLU A 134 -17.53 2.16 11.52
CA GLU A 134 -16.88 3.34 10.92
C GLU A 134 -15.88 2.95 9.84
N HIS A 135 -15.19 1.83 10.01
CA HIS A 135 -14.23 1.33 9.03
C HIS A 135 -14.91 0.76 7.78
N ILE A 136 -16.09 0.14 7.92
CA ILE A 136 -16.90 -0.33 6.79
C ILE A 136 -17.43 0.86 5.98
N GLU A 137 -17.99 1.87 6.64
CA GLU A 137 -18.46 3.10 5.98
C GLU A 137 -17.36 3.79 5.17
N ARG A 138 -16.11 3.68 5.63
CA ARG A 138 -14.94 4.25 4.93
C ARG A 138 -14.43 3.43 3.75
N LEU A 139 -14.96 2.25 3.48
CA LEU A 139 -14.62 1.51 2.25
C LEU A 139 -15.12 2.23 1.00
N ASP A 140 -16.07 3.17 1.17
CA ASP A 140 -16.57 4.04 0.10
C ASP A 140 -15.90 5.42 0.07
N ASP A 141 -14.89 5.67 0.91
CA ASP A 141 -14.09 6.91 0.87
C ASP A 141 -13.41 7.08 -0.49
N ILE A 142 -13.23 8.32 -0.90
CA ILE A 142 -12.59 8.69 -2.18
C ILE A 142 -11.25 7.96 -2.38
N SER A 143 -10.43 7.87 -1.33
CA SER A 143 -9.13 7.19 -1.42
C SER A 143 -9.24 5.66 -1.61
N GLU A 144 -10.35 5.05 -1.26
CA GLU A 144 -10.63 3.63 -1.49
C GLU A 144 -11.26 3.40 -2.88
N SER A 145 -12.07 4.37 -3.37
CA SER A 145 -12.67 4.31 -4.71
C SER A 145 -11.64 4.42 -5.83
N TYR A 146 -10.57 5.18 -5.64
CA TYR A 146 -9.47 5.25 -6.62
C TYR A 146 -8.81 3.89 -6.85
N ILE A 147 -8.74 3.03 -5.84
CA ILE A 147 -8.16 1.69 -5.98
C ILE A 147 -8.90 0.85 -7.01
N ASP A 148 -10.22 1.02 -7.11
CA ASP A 148 -11.04 0.30 -8.11
C ASP A 148 -10.80 0.80 -9.54
N SER A 149 -10.42 2.07 -9.70
CA SER A 149 -10.16 2.70 -11.00
C SER A 149 -8.74 2.46 -11.55
N LEU A 150 -7.83 1.92 -10.74
CA LEU A 150 -6.46 1.63 -11.19
C LEU A 150 -6.45 0.48 -12.20
N ASP A 151 -5.76 0.64 -13.32
CA ASP A 151 -5.56 -0.40 -14.32
C ASP A 151 -4.35 -1.27 -13.94
N ILE A 152 -4.58 -2.32 -13.15
CA ILE A 152 -3.53 -3.18 -12.62
C ILE A 152 -3.69 -4.62 -13.11
N GLU A 153 -2.77 -5.04 -13.96
CA GLU A 153 -2.72 -6.39 -14.54
C GLU A 153 -2.55 -7.47 -13.46
N ASN A 154 -1.66 -7.24 -12.49
CA ASN A 154 -1.37 -8.20 -11.42
C ASN A 154 -2.40 -8.09 -10.30
N THR A 155 -3.59 -8.61 -10.52
CA THR A 155 -4.67 -8.61 -9.52
C THR A 155 -4.85 -9.98 -8.91
N VAL A 156 -4.82 -10.04 -7.58
CA VAL A 156 -5.03 -11.26 -6.78
C VAL A 156 -6.38 -11.17 -6.07
N TYR A 157 -7.28 -12.08 -6.40
CA TYR A 157 -8.59 -12.21 -5.77
C TYR A 157 -8.51 -13.15 -4.57
N ILE A 158 -9.04 -12.72 -3.43
CA ILE A 158 -8.96 -13.40 -2.15
C ILE A 158 -10.35 -13.66 -1.61
N ASP A 159 -10.65 -14.92 -1.36
CA ASP A 159 -11.85 -15.39 -0.68
C ASP A 159 -11.48 -16.41 0.41
N LYS A 160 -12.50 -16.99 1.05
CA LYS A 160 -12.31 -17.99 2.11
C LYS A 160 -11.63 -19.28 1.63
N THR A 161 -11.68 -19.57 0.33
CA THR A 161 -11.12 -20.82 -0.23
C THR A 161 -9.61 -20.73 -0.48
N ASN A 162 -9.11 -19.52 -0.73
CA ASN A 162 -7.71 -19.28 -1.06
C ASN A 162 -6.96 -18.38 -0.07
N GLU A 163 -7.63 -17.91 1.00
CA GLU A 163 -7.04 -16.98 1.97
C GLU A 163 -5.67 -17.44 2.52
N LEU A 164 -5.51 -18.73 2.78
CA LEU A 164 -4.26 -19.29 3.28
C LEU A 164 -3.16 -19.41 2.22
N LYS A 165 -3.52 -19.33 0.93
CA LYS A 165 -2.59 -19.46 -0.21
C LYS A 165 -2.17 -18.11 -0.80
N ILE A 166 -2.61 -17.00 -0.21
CA ILE A 166 -2.33 -15.65 -0.73
C ILE A 166 -0.84 -15.40 -0.94
N LEU A 167 0.00 -15.88 -0.02
CA LEU A 167 1.44 -15.72 -0.11
C LEU A 167 2.01 -16.44 -1.33
N ASP A 168 1.57 -17.66 -1.58
CA ASP A 168 2.03 -18.44 -2.74
C ASP A 168 1.57 -17.81 -4.05
N LEU A 169 0.32 -17.32 -4.12
CA LEU A 169 -0.22 -16.65 -5.28
C LEU A 169 0.56 -15.38 -5.62
N VAL A 170 0.85 -14.56 -4.61
CA VAL A 170 1.60 -13.32 -4.80
C VAL A 170 3.07 -13.59 -5.09
N VAL A 171 3.68 -14.56 -4.41
CA VAL A 171 5.07 -14.95 -4.68
C VAL A 171 5.22 -15.41 -6.13
N ASN A 172 4.32 -16.24 -6.64
CA ASN A 172 4.33 -16.65 -8.05
C ASN A 172 4.17 -15.44 -8.99
N CYS A 173 3.33 -14.48 -8.64
CA CYS A 173 3.18 -13.24 -9.39
C CYS A 173 4.48 -12.42 -9.41
N VAL A 174 5.15 -12.27 -8.26
CA VAL A 174 6.43 -11.57 -8.12
C VAL A 174 7.52 -12.25 -8.94
N ASP A 175 7.70 -13.56 -8.76
CA ASP A 175 8.76 -14.32 -9.42
C ASP A 175 8.58 -14.29 -10.95
N ASN A 176 7.34 -14.28 -11.44
CA ASN A 176 7.03 -14.18 -12.86
C ASN A 176 7.25 -12.79 -13.48
N ASN A 177 7.18 -11.71 -12.70
CA ASN A 177 7.24 -10.34 -13.22
C ASN A 177 8.54 -9.59 -12.87
N VAL A 178 9.22 -9.99 -11.79
CA VAL A 178 10.46 -9.32 -11.33
C VAL A 178 11.72 -10.01 -11.86
N TYR A 179 11.68 -11.31 -12.04
CA TYR A 179 12.88 -12.11 -12.40
C TYR A 179 12.87 -12.63 -13.85
N LYS A 180 12.02 -12.06 -14.70
CA LYS A 180 12.12 -12.21 -16.15
C LYS A 180 13.09 -11.18 -16.71
#